data_2a5a55fae1f2ca2bdedd0f8037072674
#
_entry.id   2a5a55fae1f2ca2bdedd0f8037072674
#
_cell.length_a   1.000
_cell.length_b   1.000
_cell.length_c   1.000
_cell.angle_alpha   90.00
_cell.angle_beta   90.00
_cell.angle_gamma   90.00
#
_symmetry.space_group_name_H-M   'P 1'
#
loop_
_entity.id
_entity.type
_entity.pdbx_description
1 polymer ?
#
loop_
_entity_poly.entity_id
_entity_poly.type
_entity_poly.pdbx_seq_one_letter_code
_entity_poly.pdbx_strand_id
1 'polypeptide(L)'
;VYVGQPFEDVEGLQGFATQVLDRFEEITAEPGRADHWEQSYELEIASHEMVREFSAPTARQITLVARGALLPQGDWLLVFDDISDIVSAQRSQAWTEVARRLAHEIKNPLTPIQLSAERLAMKLEGKLPATEQALLSKSVKTIVEQVDALQRLVNEFRDFGRLPAARLQPLDINLLLGEMMPLYGNENARVPVHWQLEAGVPMVMGDAAQLRQVVHNLIQNAQDASMANPQAQVTVMTERRPQSQRLRLTVQDNGSGFSEAVLQRAFEPYVTTKASGTGLGLAVVKKIADEHNARIELKNRMQGEQLCGAQVSLSFRLVDSHDN
;
A
#
# COMPACT_ATOMS: atom_id res chain seq x y z
N VAL A 1 9.69 8.13 31.96
CA VAL A 1 11.08 8.00 32.45
C VAL A 1 11.08 6.87 33.46
N TYR A 2 11.80 5.81 33.19
CA TYR A 2 11.88 4.59 34.01
C TYR A 2 13.18 4.59 34.83
N VAL A 3 13.32 5.55 35.75
CA VAL A 3 14.52 5.66 36.59
C VAL A 3 14.42 4.71 37.80
N GLY A 4 15.42 3.87 37.97
CA GLY A 4 15.49 2.92 39.09
C GLY A 4 14.66 1.65 38.94
N GLN A 5 14.14 1.37 37.72
CA GLN A 5 13.50 0.09 37.41
C GLN A 5 14.44 -0.81 36.63
N PRO A 6 14.38 -2.14 36.84
CA PRO A 6 15.11 -3.10 36.02
C PRO A 6 14.72 -2.95 34.55
N PHE A 7 15.67 -3.07 33.62
CA PHE A 7 15.42 -2.92 32.19
C PHE A 7 14.44 -3.99 31.66
N GLU A 8 14.44 -5.17 32.24
CA GLU A 8 13.54 -6.29 31.94
C GLU A 8 12.07 -6.01 32.28
N ASP A 9 11.82 -5.07 33.20
CA ASP A 9 10.46 -4.72 33.62
C ASP A 9 9.83 -3.63 32.73
N VAL A 10 10.54 -3.13 31.73
CA VAL A 10 10.00 -2.13 30.80
C VAL A 10 9.04 -2.80 29.84
N GLU A 11 7.76 -2.42 29.91
CA GLU A 11 6.68 -3.00 29.11
C GLU A 11 6.97 -2.87 27.61
N GLY A 12 6.89 -3.99 26.89
CA GLY A 12 7.15 -4.07 25.45
C GLY A 12 8.62 -4.24 25.06
N LEU A 13 9.56 -4.18 26.01
CA LEU A 13 11.01 -4.34 25.75
C LEU A 13 11.62 -5.58 26.42
N GLN A 14 10.85 -6.44 27.08
CA GLN A 14 11.38 -7.58 27.83
C GLN A 14 12.28 -8.49 26.99
N GLY A 15 11.83 -8.89 25.78
CA GLY A 15 12.62 -9.73 24.89
C GLY A 15 13.91 -9.06 24.39
N PHE A 16 13.88 -7.75 24.21
CA PHE A 16 15.07 -6.96 23.86
C PHE A 16 16.03 -6.85 25.05
N ALA A 17 15.49 -6.56 26.23
CA ALA A 17 16.27 -6.44 27.46
C ALA A 17 17.04 -7.73 27.75
N THR A 18 16.39 -8.90 27.67
CA THR A 18 17.06 -10.20 27.87
C THR A 18 18.23 -10.39 26.92
N GLN A 19 18.03 -10.15 25.61
CA GLN A 19 19.09 -10.31 24.61
C GLN A 19 20.28 -9.35 24.83
N VAL A 20 20.00 -8.13 25.27
CA VAL A 20 21.03 -7.12 25.59
C VAL A 20 21.81 -7.50 26.81
N LEU A 21 21.16 -7.99 27.87
CA LEU A 21 21.79 -8.42 29.11
C LEU A 21 22.67 -9.65 28.87
N ASP A 22 22.18 -10.66 28.16
CA ASP A 22 22.98 -11.83 27.76
C ASP A 22 24.25 -11.39 27.02
N ARG A 23 24.17 -10.36 26.17
CA ARG A 23 25.33 -9.85 25.45
C ARG A 23 26.35 -9.16 26.33
N PHE A 24 25.89 -8.41 27.34
CA PHE A 24 26.77 -7.82 28.33
C PHE A 24 27.46 -8.89 29.22
N GLU A 25 26.74 -9.95 29.59
CA GLU A 25 27.31 -11.08 30.36
C GLU A 25 28.39 -11.82 29.57
N GLU A 26 28.15 -12.08 28.25
CA GLU A 26 29.15 -12.70 27.36
C GLU A 26 30.47 -11.90 27.34
N ILE A 27 30.38 -10.56 27.23
CA ILE A 27 31.57 -9.69 27.18
C ILE A 27 32.29 -9.65 28.52
N THR A 28 31.54 -9.64 29.61
CA THR A 28 32.10 -9.64 30.96
C THR A 28 32.81 -10.97 31.30
N ALA A 29 32.33 -12.08 30.72
CA ALA A 29 32.89 -13.40 30.95
C ALA A 29 34.24 -13.68 30.24
N GLU A 30 34.55 -12.93 29.14
CA GLU A 30 35.79 -13.10 28.36
C GLU A 30 36.71 -11.86 28.49
N PRO A 31 37.63 -11.81 29.49
CA PRO A 31 38.58 -10.71 29.64
C PRO A 31 39.54 -10.64 28.43
N GLY A 32 39.52 -9.52 27.69
CA GLY A 32 40.40 -9.29 26.54
C GLY A 32 39.68 -9.14 25.20
N ARG A 33 38.38 -9.25 25.17
CA ARG A 33 37.51 -8.85 24.03
C ARG A 33 37.23 -7.35 24.11
N ALA A 34 36.75 -6.76 23.00
CA ALA A 34 36.43 -5.33 22.93
C ALA A 34 35.43 -4.92 24.03
N ASP A 35 35.73 -3.82 24.74
CA ASP A 35 34.87 -3.26 25.80
C ASP A 35 33.54 -2.66 25.27
N HIS A 36 33.25 -2.86 24.00
CA HIS A 36 32.04 -2.35 23.31
C HIS A 36 31.52 -3.33 22.26
N TRP A 37 30.22 -3.25 21.97
CA TRP A 37 29.56 -4.04 20.96
C TRP A 37 28.47 -3.22 20.22
N GLU A 38 28.14 -3.62 19.00
CA GLU A 38 27.03 -3.09 18.21
C GLU A 38 26.27 -4.27 17.61
N GLN A 39 24.95 -4.22 17.71
CA GLN A 39 24.07 -5.25 17.16
C GLN A 39 22.70 -4.68 16.78
N SER A 40 22.11 -5.21 15.69
CA SER A 40 20.75 -4.86 15.28
C SER A 40 19.75 -5.88 15.84
N TYR A 41 18.57 -5.37 16.25
CA TYR A 41 17.48 -6.15 16.79
C TYR A 41 16.18 -5.83 16.05
N GLU A 42 15.41 -6.85 15.68
CA GLU A 42 14.06 -6.69 15.16
C GLU A 42 13.05 -6.98 16.28
N LEU A 43 12.22 -6.00 16.61
CA LEU A 43 11.24 -6.09 17.68
C LEU A 43 9.83 -5.93 17.12
N GLU A 44 8.89 -6.72 17.65
CA GLU A 44 7.46 -6.53 17.42
C GLU A 44 6.86 -5.82 18.63
N ILE A 45 6.53 -4.56 18.49
CA ILE A 45 5.87 -3.80 19.55
C ILE A 45 4.37 -3.77 19.27
N ALA A 46 3.58 -4.34 20.20
CA ALA A 46 2.15 -4.20 20.19
C ALA A 46 1.80 -2.72 20.43
N SER A 47 1.19 -2.04 19.46
CA SER A 47 0.77 -0.66 19.62
C SER A 47 -0.40 -0.59 20.61
N HIS A 48 -0.12 -0.21 21.86
CA HIS A 48 -1.11 0.20 22.85
C HIS A 48 -1.57 1.66 22.60
N GLU A 49 -1.97 2.00 21.38
CA GLU A 49 -2.81 3.18 21.22
C GLU A 49 -4.23 2.79 21.64
N MET A 50 -4.68 3.35 22.76
CA MET A 50 -6.05 3.33 23.19
C MET A 50 -6.94 4.00 22.12
N VAL A 51 -7.36 3.21 21.13
CA VAL A 51 -8.50 3.54 20.29
C VAL A 51 -9.53 2.47 20.54
N ARG A 52 -10.59 2.90 21.22
CA ARG A 52 -11.79 2.11 21.52
C ARG A 52 -12.32 1.49 20.24
N GLU A 53 -12.64 0.20 20.35
CA GLU A 53 -13.52 -0.61 19.52
C GLU A 53 -13.09 -0.89 18.06
N PHE A 54 -12.78 -2.16 17.80
CA PHE A 54 -12.69 -2.82 16.48
C PHE A 54 -11.48 -2.50 15.56
N SER A 55 -10.25 -2.68 16.07
CA SER A 55 -9.11 -2.96 15.18
C SER A 55 -8.21 -3.99 15.87
N ALA A 56 -7.87 -5.04 15.16
CA ALA A 56 -6.87 -6.00 15.61
C ALA A 56 -5.55 -5.26 15.92
N PRO A 57 -4.80 -5.65 16.97
CA PRO A 57 -3.53 -5.03 17.30
C PRO A 57 -2.57 -5.21 16.11
N THR A 58 -2.25 -4.14 15.42
CA THR A 58 -1.20 -4.14 14.40
C THR A 58 0.13 -4.10 15.14
N ALA A 59 0.82 -5.24 15.18
CA ALA A 59 2.20 -5.30 15.64
C ALA A 59 3.06 -4.42 14.71
N ARG A 60 3.71 -3.41 15.26
CA ARG A 60 4.68 -2.58 14.53
C ARG A 60 6.05 -3.23 14.66
N GLN A 61 6.63 -3.62 13.54
CA GLN A 61 8.00 -4.10 13.49
C GLN A 61 8.96 -2.90 13.55
N ILE A 62 9.85 -2.89 14.54
CA ILE A 62 10.86 -1.84 14.74
C ILE A 62 12.24 -2.49 14.63
N THR A 63 13.14 -1.83 13.93
CA THR A 63 14.55 -2.22 13.85
C THR A 63 15.38 -1.27 14.69
N LEU A 64 15.95 -1.78 15.77
CA LEU A 64 16.85 -1.03 16.64
C LEU A 64 18.31 -1.41 16.36
N VAL A 65 19.22 -0.44 16.37
CA VAL A 65 20.65 -0.69 16.56
C VAL A 65 20.99 -0.34 18.00
N ALA A 66 21.51 -1.32 18.72
CA ALA A 66 21.98 -1.15 20.09
C ALA A 66 23.51 -1.21 20.15
N ARG A 67 24.09 -0.28 20.90
CA ARG A 67 25.53 -0.21 21.22
C ARG A 67 25.71 -0.28 22.71
N GLY A 68 26.45 -1.27 23.16
CA GLY A 68 26.77 -1.42 24.55
C GLY A 68 28.25 -1.19 24.80
N ALA A 69 28.57 -0.62 25.94
CA ALA A 69 29.95 -0.47 26.42
C ALA A 69 30.05 -0.72 27.93
N LEU A 70 31.14 -1.34 28.37
CA LEU A 70 31.50 -1.47 29.79
C LEU A 70 32.32 -0.25 30.21
N LEU A 71 31.85 0.46 31.24
CA LEU A 71 32.52 1.63 31.77
C LEU A 71 33.60 1.22 32.81
N PRO A 72 34.62 2.06 33.02
CA PRO A 72 35.73 1.74 33.94
C PRO A 72 35.30 1.44 35.39
N GLN A 73 34.10 1.85 35.79
CA GLN A 73 33.55 1.64 37.13
C GLN A 73 32.72 0.34 37.23
N GLY A 74 32.65 -0.43 36.16
CA GLY A 74 31.85 -1.66 36.08
C GLY A 74 30.41 -1.47 35.71
N ASP A 75 30.00 -0.23 35.44
CA ASP A 75 28.68 0.09 34.95
C ASP A 75 28.54 -0.22 33.46
N TRP A 76 27.31 -0.54 32.99
CA TRP A 76 27.01 -0.76 31.62
C TRP A 76 26.36 0.48 30.99
N LEU A 77 26.84 0.90 29.82
CA LEU A 77 26.24 1.92 29.01
C LEU A 77 25.57 1.25 27.82
N LEU A 78 24.28 1.49 27.65
CA LEU A 78 23.49 1.07 26.48
C LEU A 78 22.95 2.29 25.77
N VAL A 79 23.21 2.39 24.47
CA VAL A 79 22.62 3.38 23.55
C VAL A 79 21.92 2.62 22.44
N PHE A 80 20.70 2.98 22.12
CA PHE A 80 19.98 2.38 21.00
C PHE A 80 19.25 3.44 20.18
N ASP A 81 19.24 3.22 18.86
CA ASP A 81 18.61 4.08 17.88
C ASP A 81 17.58 3.29 17.09
N ASP A 82 16.40 3.88 16.86
CA ASP A 82 15.41 3.34 15.93
C ASP A 82 15.82 3.68 14.49
N ILE A 83 16.25 2.67 13.76
CA ILE A 83 16.67 2.79 12.35
C ILE A 83 15.61 2.25 11.39
N SER A 84 14.40 1.99 11.84
CA SER A 84 13.31 1.40 11.04
C SER A 84 13.07 2.17 9.75
N ASP A 85 13.05 3.51 9.83
CA ASP A 85 12.84 4.38 8.67
C ASP A 85 14.01 4.29 7.68
N ILE A 86 15.25 4.19 8.17
CA ILE A 86 16.45 4.07 7.33
C ILE A 86 16.45 2.72 6.60
N VAL A 87 16.19 1.63 7.32
CA VAL A 87 16.13 0.28 6.76
C VAL A 87 14.99 0.16 5.75
N SER A 88 13.82 0.72 6.07
CA SER A 88 12.67 0.75 5.17
C SER A 88 12.98 1.54 3.89
N ALA A 89 13.61 2.71 4.01
CA ALA A 89 14.02 3.52 2.87
C ALA A 89 15.05 2.79 1.99
N GLN A 90 16.06 2.15 2.58
CA GLN A 90 17.05 1.37 1.83
C GLN A 90 16.42 0.15 1.14
N ARG A 91 15.56 -0.60 1.82
CA ARG A 91 14.82 -1.73 1.23
C ARG A 91 13.94 -1.23 0.07
N SER A 92 13.25 -0.11 0.24
CA SER A 92 12.40 0.49 -0.81
C SER A 92 13.24 0.94 -2.02
N GLN A 93 14.40 1.53 -1.80
CA GLN A 93 15.30 1.97 -2.87
C GLN A 93 15.90 0.78 -3.64
N ALA A 94 16.40 -0.24 -2.93
CA ALA A 94 16.90 -1.46 -3.55
C ALA A 94 15.81 -2.17 -4.36
N TRP A 95 14.59 -2.25 -3.81
CA TRP A 95 13.43 -2.83 -4.48
C TRP A 95 13.03 -2.06 -5.75
N THR A 96 13.10 -0.72 -5.69
CA THR A 96 12.85 0.15 -6.86
C THR A 96 13.78 -0.16 -8.03
N GLU A 97 15.07 -0.32 -7.77
CA GLU A 97 16.05 -0.63 -8.81
C GLU A 97 15.81 -2.02 -9.42
N VAL A 98 15.53 -3.03 -8.55
CA VAL A 98 15.18 -4.39 -8.99
C VAL A 98 13.90 -4.38 -9.82
N ALA A 99 12.85 -3.70 -9.37
CA ALA A 99 11.58 -3.60 -10.09
C ALA A 99 11.74 -2.94 -11.46
N ARG A 100 12.54 -1.86 -11.54
CA ARG A 100 12.84 -1.16 -12.78
C ARG A 100 13.56 -2.08 -13.79
N ARG A 101 14.59 -2.78 -13.33
CA ARG A 101 15.38 -3.66 -14.16
C ARG A 101 14.56 -4.84 -14.66
N LEU A 102 13.84 -5.52 -13.78
CA LEU A 102 12.96 -6.63 -14.13
C LEU A 102 11.86 -6.19 -15.12
N ALA A 103 11.27 -5.01 -14.92
CA ALA A 103 10.25 -4.49 -15.84
C ALA A 103 10.80 -4.32 -17.26
N HIS A 104 12.02 -3.81 -17.42
CA HIS A 104 12.66 -3.71 -18.73
C HIS A 104 13.00 -5.08 -19.32
N GLU A 105 13.55 -5.97 -18.50
CA GLU A 105 13.95 -7.32 -18.96
C GLU A 105 12.73 -8.19 -19.37
N ILE A 106 11.56 -7.98 -18.72
CA ILE A 106 10.32 -8.68 -19.09
C ILE A 106 9.65 -8.05 -20.32
N LYS A 107 9.67 -6.72 -20.46
CA LYS A 107 9.10 -6.05 -21.65
C LYS A 107 9.81 -6.43 -22.95
N ASN A 108 11.12 -6.61 -22.88
CA ASN A 108 11.95 -6.89 -24.05
C ASN A 108 11.49 -8.13 -24.86
N PRO A 109 11.19 -9.29 -24.27
CA PRO A 109 10.68 -10.44 -25.00
C PRO A 109 9.18 -10.32 -25.36
N LEU A 110 8.38 -9.57 -24.63
CA LEU A 110 6.92 -9.46 -24.86
C LEU A 110 6.60 -8.76 -26.19
N THR A 111 7.30 -7.68 -26.52
CA THR A 111 7.08 -6.95 -27.76
C THR A 111 7.34 -7.80 -29.02
N PRO A 112 8.47 -8.55 -29.14
CA PRO A 112 8.66 -9.46 -30.26
C PRO A 112 7.63 -10.59 -30.34
N ILE A 113 7.15 -11.12 -29.20
CA ILE A 113 6.10 -12.15 -29.18
C ILE A 113 4.80 -11.60 -29.77
N GLN A 114 4.37 -10.42 -29.35
CA GLN A 114 3.18 -9.76 -29.89
C GLN A 114 3.29 -9.53 -31.40
N LEU A 115 4.40 -8.89 -31.83
CA LEU A 115 4.64 -8.62 -33.25
C LEU A 115 4.71 -9.89 -34.10
N SER A 116 5.26 -10.98 -33.55
CA SER A 116 5.32 -12.27 -34.27
C SER A 116 3.93 -12.88 -34.44
N ALA A 117 3.08 -12.82 -33.40
CA ALA A 117 1.72 -13.30 -33.47
C ALA A 117 0.88 -12.50 -34.48
N GLU A 118 0.97 -11.17 -34.45
CA GLU A 118 0.28 -10.27 -35.38
C GLU A 118 0.76 -10.49 -36.84
N ARG A 119 2.06 -10.62 -37.05
CA ARG A 119 2.63 -10.95 -38.39
C ARG A 119 2.15 -12.29 -38.89
N LEU A 120 2.01 -13.30 -38.04
CA LEU A 120 1.49 -14.60 -38.40
C LEU A 120 0.05 -14.48 -38.89
N ALA A 121 -0.81 -13.75 -38.14
CA ALA A 121 -2.18 -13.50 -38.56
C ALA A 121 -2.25 -12.81 -39.91
N MET A 122 -1.51 -11.73 -40.13
CA MET A 122 -1.51 -10.98 -41.38
C MET A 122 -0.99 -11.83 -42.58
N LYS A 123 0.07 -12.62 -42.38
CA LYS A 123 0.62 -13.43 -43.47
C LYS A 123 -0.28 -14.57 -43.91
N LEU A 124 -1.09 -15.10 -43.01
CA LEU A 124 -1.97 -16.24 -43.26
C LEU A 124 -3.43 -15.82 -43.54
N GLU A 125 -3.73 -14.54 -43.42
CA GLU A 125 -5.05 -13.99 -43.72
C GLU A 125 -5.50 -14.35 -45.15
N GLY A 126 -6.68 -14.97 -45.29
CA GLY A 126 -7.26 -15.40 -46.56
C GLY A 126 -6.52 -16.56 -47.22
N LYS A 127 -5.50 -17.18 -46.61
CA LYS A 127 -4.74 -18.30 -47.15
C LYS A 127 -5.11 -19.65 -46.54
N LEU A 128 -5.91 -19.66 -45.51
CA LEU A 128 -6.34 -20.86 -44.79
C LEU A 128 -7.82 -21.14 -45.03
N PRO A 129 -8.24 -22.40 -44.96
CA PRO A 129 -9.66 -22.75 -44.88
C PRO A 129 -10.35 -22.03 -43.70
N ALA A 130 -11.66 -21.84 -43.80
CA ALA A 130 -12.40 -21.03 -42.82
C ALA A 130 -12.23 -21.50 -41.36
N THR A 131 -12.17 -22.80 -41.13
CA THR A 131 -12.01 -23.42 -39.81
C THR A 131 -10.65 -23.08 -39.20
N GLU A 132 -9.58 -23.24 -39.99
CA GLU A 132 -8.21 -22.98 -39.59
C GLU A 132 -7.95 -21.47 -39.43
N GLN A 133 -8.59 -20.64 -40.28
CA GLN A 133 -8.55 -19.19 -40.16
C GLN A 133 -9.17 -18.72 -38.83
N ALA A 134 -10.33 -19.30 -38.44
CA ALA A 134 -10.95 -19.01 -37.17
C ALA A 134 -10.08 -19.42 -35.97
N LEU A 135 -9.44 -20.60 -36.07
CA LEU A 135 -8.52 -21.08 -35.04
C LEU A 135 -7.30 -20.16 -34.90
N LEU A 136 -6.69 -19.77 -36.04
CA LEU A 136 -5.55 -18.84 -36.05
C LEU A 136 -5.94 -17.50 -35.39
N SER A 137 -7.06 -16.90 -35.82
CA SER A 137 -7.53 -15.62 -35.28
C SER A 137 -7.77 -15.68 -33.78
N LYS A 138 -8.40 -16.76 -33.30
CA LYS A 138 -8.63 -16.98 -31.85
C LYS A 138 -7.32 -17.12 -31.10
N SER A 139 -6.36 -17.90 -31.63
CA SER A 139 -5.07 -18.13 -30.97
C SER A 139 -4.23 -16.86 -30.91
N VAL A 140 -4.14 -16.10 -32.00
CA VAL A 140 -3.43 -14.82 -32.03
C VAL A 140 -4.06 -13.82 -31.08
N LYS A 141 -5.39 -13.69 -31.08
CA LYS A 141 -6.11 -12.84 -30.14
C LYS A 141 -5.76 -13.18 -28.68
N THR A 142 -5.78 -14.48 -28.35
CA THR A 142 -5.42 -14.94 -26.99
C THR A 142 -3.98 -14.57 -26.64
N ILE A 143 -3.01 -14.75 -27.56
CA ILE A 143 -1.61 -14.39 -27.32
C ILE A 143 -1.46 -12.89 -27.09
N VAL A 144 -2.08 -12.05 -27.91
CA VAL A 144 -2.03 -10.59 -27.77
C VAL A 144 -2.65 -10.16 -26.44
N GLU A 145 -3.82 -10.69 -26.09
CA GLU A 145 -4.48 -10.39 -24.81
C GLU A 145 -3.62 -10.77 -23.59
N GLN A 146 -2.92 -11.91 -23.66
CA GLN A 146 -2.02 -12.35 -22.57
C GLN A 146 -0.75 -11.47 -22.51
N VAL A 147 -0.19 -11.09 -23.65
CA VAL A 147 0.97 -10.17 -23.70
C VAL A 147 0.59 -8.82 -23.12
N ASP A 148 -0.57 -8.26 -23.48
CA ASP A 148 -1.07 -6.99 -22.94
C ASP A 148 -1.31 -7.07 -21.41
N ALA A 149 -1.83 -8.21 -20.94
CA ALA A 149 -2.02 -8.44 -19.50
C ALA A 149 -0.68 -8.47 -18.75
N LEU A 150 0.32 -9.16 -19.29
CA LEU A 150 1.68 -9.19 -18.73
C LEU A 150 2.35 -7.82 -18.78
N GLN A 151 2.17 -7.05 -19.85
CA GLN A 151 2.72 -5.69 -19.91
C GLN A 151 2.09 -4.77 -18.86
N ARG A 152 0.78 -4.87 -18.60
CA ARG A 152 0.11 -4.14 -17.51
C ARG A 152 0.68 -4.51 -16.14
N LEU A 153 0.79 -5.81 -15.83
CA LEU A 153 1.41 -6.33 -14.62
C LEU A 153 2.81 -5.75 -14.38
N VAL A 154 3.64 -5.79 -15.40
CA VAL A 154 5.03 -5.29 -15.34
C VAL A 154 5.08 -3.77 -15.14
N ASN A 155 4.15 -3.02 -15.75
CA ASN A 155 4.06 -1.58 -15.54
C ASN A 155 3.65 -1.25 -14.11
N GLU A 156 2.61 -1.90 -13.58
CA GLU A 156 2.15 -1.70 -12.21
C GLU A 156 3.23 -2.06 -11.18
N PHE A 157 3.97 -3.16 -11.42
CA PHE A 157 5.11 -3.55 -10.60
C PHE A 157 6.23 -2.49 -10.59
N ARG A 158 6.58 -1.98 -11.77
CA ARG A 158 7.55 -0.88 -11.91
C ARG A 158 7.08 0.37 -11.18
N ASP A 159 5.81 0.73 -11.33
CA ASP A 159 5.25 1.97 -10.76
C ASP A 159 5.13 1.85 -9.23
N PHE A 160 4.82 0.66 -8.69
CA PHE A 160 4.89 0.36 -7.26
C PHE A 160 6.31 0.55 -6.69
N GLY A 161 7.33 0.04 -7.41
CA GLY A 161 8.73 0.22 -7.03
C GLY A 161 9.23 1.67 -7.15
N ARG A 162 8.60 2.50 -7.99
CA ARG A 162 9.04 3.85 -8.35
C ARG A 162 8.36 4.98 -7.59
N LEU A 163 7.46 4.68 -6.66
CA LEU A 163 6.79 5.74 -5.91
C LEU A 163 7.83 6.65 -5.25
N PRO A 164 8.03 7.89 -5.74
CA PRO A 164 8.96 8.84 -5.13
C PRO A 164 8.43 9.25 -3.76
N ALA A 165 9.29 9.76 -2.88
CA ALA A 165 8.85 10.36 -1.63
C ALA A 165 7.81 11.47 -1.89
N ALA A 166 6.74 11.51 -1.10
CA ALA A 166 5.66 12.47 -1.26
C ALA A 166 6.16 13.91 -1.06
N ARG A 167 5.78 14.81 -1.97
CA ARG A 167 5.99 16.24 -1.83
C ARG A 167 4.74 16.86 -1.22
N LEU A 168 4.67 16.83 0.10
CA LEU A 168 3.50 17.32 0.82
C LEU A 168 3.37 18.84 0.71
N GLN A 169 2.23 19.31 0.21
CA GLN A 169 1.87 20.73 0.08
C GLN A 169 0.42 20.91 0.53
N PRO A 170 0.01 22.11 0.95
CA PRO A 170 -1.40 22.40 1.20
C PRO A 170 -2.21 22.11 -0.06
N LEU A 171 -3.18 21.21 0.05
CA LEU A 171 -3.97 20.70 -1.06
C LEU A 171 -5.46 20.71 -0.73
N ASP A 172 -6.26 21.25 -1.65
CA ASP A 172 -7.71 21.09 -1.65
C ASP A 172 -8.09 19.77 -2.33
N ILE A 173 -8.55 18.81 -1.51
CA ILE A 173 -8.96 17.48 -1.99
C ILE A 173 -10.17 17.58 -2.93
N ASN A 174 -11.12 18.47 -2.67
CA ASN A 174 -12.30 18.61 -3.52
C ASN A 174 -11.95 19.18 -4.89
N LEU A 175 -11.01 20.10 -4.96
CA LEU A 175 -10.50 20.62 -6.24
C LEU A 175 -9.83 19.49 -7.03
N LEU A 176 -8.97 18.70 -6.41
CA LEU A 176 -8.30 17.55 -7.04
C LEU A 176 -9.32 16.53 -7.55
N LEU A 177 -10.36 16.21 -6.76
CA LEU A 177 -11.41 15.29 -7.17
C LEU A 177 -12.25 15.88 -8.32
N GLY A 178 -12.50 17.20 -8.31
CA GLY A 178 -13.17 17.90 -9.39
C GLY A 178 -12.46 17.79 -10.74
N GLU A 179 -11.12 17.86 -10.73
CA GLU A 179 -10.29 17.63 -11.92
C GLU A 179 -10.37 16.17 -12.44
N MET A 180 -10.65 15.22 -11.56
CA MET A 180 -10.78 13.81 -11.93
C MET A 180 -12.19 13.41 -12.41
N MET A 181 -13.24 14.15 -12.02
CA MET A 181 -14.62 13.83 -12.38
C MET A 181 -14.82 13.59 -13.90
N PRO A 182 -14.27 14.41 -14.81
CA PRO A 182 -14.47 14.20 -16.25
C PRO A 182 -13.92 12.86 -16.76
N LEU A 183 -12.92 12.29 -16.10
CA LEU A 183 -12.34 11.00 -16.47
C LEU A 183 -13.31 9.82 -16.25
N TYR A 184 -14.27 10.00 -15.34
CA TYR A 184 -15.25 8.98 -14.94
C TYR A 184 -16.69 9.36 -15.27
N GLY A 185 -16.89 10.54 -15.91
CA GLY A 185 -18.20 11.12 -16.23
C GLY A 185 -18.86 10.58 -17.50
N ASN A 186 -18.47 9.40 -17.98
CA ASN A 186 -19.08 8.80 -19.16
C ASN A 186 -20.46 8.25 -18.80
N GLU A 187 -21.54 8.86 -19.33
CA GLU A 187 -22.93 8.44 -19.10
C GLU A 187 -23.22 6.99 -19.51
N ASN A 188 -22.41 6.45 -20.42
CA ASN A 188 -22.47 5.05 -20.86
C ASN A 188 -21.47 4.14 -20.13
N ALA A 189 -20.86 4.61 -19.05
CA ALA A 189 -19.96 3.77 -18.27
C ALA A 189 -20.73 2.58 -17.67
N ARG A 190 -20.17 1.38 -17.80
CA ARG A 190 -20.77 0.15 -17.26
C ARG A 190 -20.97 0.22 -15.74
N VAL A 191 -20.11 0.98 -15.05
CA VAL A 191 -20.18 1.23 -13.59
C VAL A 191 -20.01 2.74 -13.37
N PRO A 192 -21.10 3.49 -13.17
CA PRO A 192 -21.06 4.94 -12.95
C PRO A 192 -20.41 5.28 -11.60
N VAL A 193 -19.77 6.46 -11.56
CA VAL A 193 -19.18 7.03 -10.35
C VAL A 193 -19.99 8.24 -9.90
N HIS A 194 -20.52 8.20 -8.69
CA HIS A 194 -21.26 9.29 -8.05
C HIS A 194 -20.35 10.05 -7.08
N TRP A 195 -20.39 11.37 -7.13
CA TRP A 195 -19.54 12.23 -6.33
C TRP A 195 -20.38 12.98 -5.30
N GLN A 196 -20.03 12.84 -4.03
CA GLN A 196 -20.67 13.47 -2.87
C GLN A 196 -19.62 14.21 -2.06
N LEU A 197 -19.27 15.42 -2.53
CA LEU A 197 -18.21 16.21 -1.94
C LEU A 197 -18.81 17.25 -1.00
N GLU A 198 -18.40 17.22 0.27
CA GLU A 198 -18.80 18.23 1.26
C GLU A 198 -18.17 19.58 0.93
N ALA A 199 -18.99 20.62 0.84
CA ALA A 199 -18.52 21.97 0.51
C ALA A 199 -17.67 22.58 1.64
N GLY A 200 -16.65 23.35 1.27
CA GLY A 200 -15.85 24.12 2.23
C GLY A 200 -14.97 23.26 3.14
N VAL A 201 -14.55 22.08 2.70
CA VAL A 201 -13.58 21.28 3.46
C VAL A 201 -12.23 21.99 3.54
N PRO A 202 -11.55 21.95 4.69
CA PRO A 202 -10.22 22.54 4.83
C PRO A 202 -9.16 21.81 4.00
N MET A 203 -8.04 22.51 3.73
CA MET A 203 -6.87 21.91 3.08
C MET A 203 -6.23 20.82 3.95
N VAL A 204 -5.56 19.89 3.28
CA VAL A 204 -4.70 18.86 3.89
C VAL A 204 -3.28 18.98 3.33
N MET A 205 -2.30 18.44 4.05
CA MET A 205 -0.95 18.28 3.49
C MET A 205 -0.94 17.05 2.58
N GLY A 206 -0.69 17.24 1.29
CA GLY A 206 -0.72 16.14 0.33
C GLY A 206 0.07 16.40 -0.94
N ASP A 207 0.42 15.30 -1.63
CA ASP A 207 0.98 15.28 -2.99
C ASP A 207 -0.16 14.97 -3.98
N ALA A 208 -0.48 15.94 -4.82
CA ALA A 208 -1.60 15.83 -5.75
C ALA A 208 -1.47 14.66 -6.74
N ALA A 209 -0.25 14.34 -7.20
CA ALA A 209 -0.03 13.24 -8.15
C ALA A 209 -0.25 11.89 -7.47
N GLN A 210 0.27 11.70 -6.26
CA GLN A 210 0.08 10.47 -5.50
C GLN A 210 -1.38 10.29 -5.06
N LEU A 211 -2.07 11.36 -4.64
CA LEU A 211 -3.47 11.27 -4.25
C LEU A 211 -4.40 11.00 -5.44
N ARG A 212 -4.09 11.53 -6.65
CA ARG A 212 -4.79 11.10 -7.87
C ARG A 212 -4.63 9.59 -8.11
N GLN A 213 -3.44 9.05 -7.91
CA GLN A 213 -3.19 7.61 -8.05
C GLN A 213 -3.99 6.80 -7.02
N VAL A 214 -4.06 7.25 -5.77
CA VAL A 214 -4.91 6.62 -4.74
C VAL A 214 -6.36 6.55 -5.19
N VAL A 215 -6.94 7.70 -5.58
CA VAL A 215 -8.35 7.78 -6.02
C VAL A 215 -8.59 6.90 -7.23
N HIS A 216 -7.69 6.93 -8.21
CA HIS A 216 -7.78 6.07 -9.40
C HIS A 216 -7.80 4.58 -9.03
N ASN A 217 -6.86 4.13 -8.21
CA ASN A 217 -6.78 2.73 -7.77
C ASN A 217 -8.02 2.29 -7.00
N LEU A 218 -8.56 3.15 -6.15
CA LEU A 218 -9.77 2.84 -5.38
C LEU A 218 -11.00 2.77 -6.27
N ILE A 219 -11.19 3.72 -7.20
CA ILE A 219 -12.31 3.70 -8.14
C ILE A 219 -12.25 2.47 -9.05
N GLN A 220 -11.08 2.15 -9.60
CA GLN A 220 -10.89 0.94 -10.43
C GLN A 220 -11.23 -0.33 -9.65
N ASN A 221 -10.75 -0.45 -8.42
CA ASN A 221 -11.05 -1.60 -7.58
C ASN A 221 -12.56 -1.73 -7.29
N ALA A 222 -13.22 -0.62 -7.00
CA ALA A 222 -14.65 -0.55 -6.75
C ALA A 222 -15.48 -0.89 -8.00
N GLN A 223 -15.11 -0.36 -9.17
CA GLN A 223 -15.76 -0.68 -10.44
C GLN A 223 -15.64 -2.16 -10.78
N ASP A 224 -14.41 -2.73 -10.66
CA ASP A 224 -14.19 -4.16 -10.92
C ASP A 224 -15.02 -5.06 -10.00
N ALA A 225 -15.08 -4.73 -8.69
CA ALA A 225 -15.85 -5.49 -7.71
C ALA A 225 -17.37 -5.45 -7.99
N SER A 226 -17.84 -4.38 -8.62
CA SER A 226 -19.26 -4.15 -8.91
C SER A 226 -19.72 -4.66 -10.29
N MET A 227 -18.79 -5.07 -11.16
CA MET A 227 -19.12 -5.45 -12.56
C MET A 227 -20.20 -6.52 -12.73
N ALA A 228 -20.33 -7.41 -11.76
CA ALA A 228 -21.35 -8.47 -11.78
C ALA A 228 -22.74 -7.98 -11.31
N ASN A 229 -22.82 -6.79 -10.69
CA ASN A 229 -24.08 -6.24 -10.21
C ASN A 229 -24.80 -5.49 -11.37
N PRO A 230 -26.06 -5.81 -11.69
CA PRO A 230 -26.82 -5.09 -12.71
C PRO A 230 -27.03 -3.60 -12.39
N GLN A 231 -27.02 -3.24 -11.12
CA GLN A 231 -27.13 -1.87 -10.61
C GLN A 231 -25.79 -1.38 -10.05
N ALA A 232 -24.69 -1.76 -10.72
CA ALA A 232 -23.34 -1.40 -10.30
C ALA A 232 -23.20 0.12 -10.17
N GLN A 233 -22.63 0.55 -9.02
CA GLN A 233 -22.30 1.96 -8.79
C GLN A 233 -21.13 2.09 -7.81
N VAL A 234 -20.36 3.15 -8.01
CA VAL A 234 -19.30 3.58 -7.11
C VAL A 234 -19.64 4.97 -6.59
N THR A 235 -19.40 5.22 -5.31
CA THR A 235 -19.59 6.55 -4.72
C THR A 235 -18.27 7.02 -4.10
N VAL A 236 -17.85 8.24 -4.47
CA VAL A 236 -16.70 8.94 -3.90
C VAL A 236 -17.23 10.08 -3.04
N MET A 237 -16.80 10.11 -1.77
CA MET A 237 -17.30 11.07 -0.79
C MET A 237 -16.15 11.75 -0.05
N THR A 238 -16.32 13.04 0.25
CA THR A 238 -15.48 13.73 1.23
C THR A 238 -16.34 14.20 2.39
N GLU A 239 -15.80 14.06 3.61
CA GLU A 239 -16.52 14.42 4.84
C GLU A 239 -15.53 15.01 5.85
N ARG A 240 -15.85 16.17 6.40
CA ARG A 240 -15.13 16.75 7.53
C ARG A 240 -15.53 16.04 8.81
N ARG A 241 -14.55 15.60 9.58
CA ARG A 241 -14.72 15.00 10.92
C ARG A 241 -14.22 15.97 12.00
N PRO A 242 -15.06 16.91 12.47
CA PRO A 242 -14.64 17.97 13.40
C PRO A 242 -14.03 17.44 14.70
N GLN A 243 -14.59 16.36 15.25
CA GLN A 243 -14.14 15.77 16.51
C GLN A 243 -12.70 15.22 16.46
N SER A 244 -12.25 14.76 15.28
CA SER A 244 -10.91 14.23 15.07
C SER A 244 -9.98 15.19 14.32
N GLN A 245 -10.46 16.36 13.95
CA GLN A 245 -9.77 17.35 13.09
C GLN A 245 -9.20 16.69 11.80
N ARG A 246 -10.02 15.87 11.15
CA ARG A 246 -9.62 15.15 9.94
C ARG A 246 -10.63 15.36 8.81
N LEU A 247 -10.11 15.33 7.59
CA LEU A 247 -10.88 15.15 6.37
C LEU A 247 -10.87 13.66 6.01
N ARG A 248 -12.04 13.08 5.78
CA ARG A 248 -12.20 11.70 5.34
C ARG A 248 -12.57 11.69 3.86
N LEU A 249 -11.76 11.03 3.04
CA LEU A 249 -12.05 10.64 1.68
C LEU A 249 -12.48 9.18 1.68
N THR A 250 -13.62 8.87 1.08
CA THR A 250 -14.20 7.53 1.05
C THR A 250 -14.58 7.14 -0.35
N VAL A 251 -14.23 5.92 -0.75
CA VAL A 251 -14.73 5.26 -1.96
C VAL A 251 -15.55 4.05 -1.53
N GLN A 252 -16.80 4.00 -1.99
CA GLN A 252 -17.74 2.91 -1.71
C GLN A 252 -18.20 2.26 -3.01
N ASP A 253 -18.42 0.96 -2.96
CA ASP A 253 -19.05 0.19 -4.02
C ASP A 253 -20.26 -0.60 -3.51
N ASN A 254 -21.02 -1.16 -4.44
CA ASN A 254 -22.10 -2.10 -4.18
C ASN A 254 -21.82 -3.48 -4.79
N GLY A 255 -20.55 -3.85 -4.82
CA GLY A 255 -20.06 -5.13 -5.34
C GLY A 255 -20.11 -6.26 -4.32
N SER A 256 -19.25 -7.26 -4.53
CA SER A 256 -19.19 -8.47 -3.71
C SER A 256 -18.56 -8.29 -2.33
N GLY A 257 -17.98 -7.12 -2.03
CA GLY A 257 -17.21 -6.91 -0.81
C GLY A 257 -15.90 -7.71 -0.77
N PHE A 258 -15.29 -7.77 0.41
CA PHE A 258 -14.05 -8.52 0.67
C PHE A 258 -14.35 -9.78 1.48
N SER A 259 -13.67 -10.89 1.16
CA SER A 259 -13.64 -12.04 2.06
C SER A 259 -12.84 -11.74 3.32
N GLU A 260 -13.10 -12.44 4.42
CA GLU A 260 -12.39 -12.23 5.68
C GLU A 260 -10.87 -12.44 5.54
N ALA A 261 -10.47 -13.46 4.79
CA ALA A 261 -9.05 -13.73 4.48
C ALA A 261 -8.37 -12.57 3.72
N VAL A 262 -9.12 -11.87 2.85
CA VAL A 262 -8.60 -10.71 2.13
C VAL A 262 -8.56 -9.49 3.03
N LEU A 263 -9.55 -9.27 3.90
CA LEU A 263 -9.56 -8.12 4.82
C LEU A 263 -8.32 -8.08 5.71
N GLN A 264 -7.85 -9.24 6.17
CA GLN A 264 -6.66 -9.35 7.02
C GLN A 264 -5.35 -8.99 6.29
N ARG A 265 -5.29 -9.21 4.97
CA ARG A 265 -4.07 -9.10 4.16
C ARG A 265 -4.22 -8.15 2.96
N ALA A 266 -5.27 -7.35 2.93
CA ALA A 266 -5.65 -6.54 1.77
C ALA A 266 -4.57 -5.55 1.30
N PHE A 267 -3.70 -5.13 2.20
CA PHE A 267 -2.61 -4.20 1.91
C PHE A 267 -1.27 -4.87 1.61
N GLU A 268 -1.19 -6.19 1.74
CA GLU A 268 0.00 -6.92 1.32
C GLU A 268 0.10 -6.94 -0.22
N PRO A 269 1.29 -6.76 -0.77
CA PRO A 269 1.50 -6.90 -2.21
C PRO A 269 1.08 -8.29 -2.70
N TYR A 270 0.53 -8.34 -3.93
CA TYR A 270 0.11 -9.58 -4.62
C TYR A 270 -1.10 -10.31 -4.01
N VAL A 271 -1.77 -9.74 -3.03
CA VAL A 271 -3.03 -10.27 -2.52
C VAL A 271 -4.18 -9.83 -3.42
N THR A 272 -4.82 -10.77 -4.11
CA THR A 272 -5.93 -10.51 -5.03
C THR A 272 -6.86 -11.71 -5.13
N THR A 273 -8.15 -11.46 -5.31
CA THR A 273 -9.16 -12.46 -5.67
C THR A 273 -9.52 -12.42 -7.16
N LYS A 274 -8.99 -11.43 -7.89
CA LYS A 274 -9.29 -11.22 -9.30
C LYS A 274 -8.37 -12.08 -10.17
N ALA A 275 -8.90 -12.79 -11.14
CA ALA A 275 -8.12 -13.62 -12.07
C ALA A 275 -7.08 -12.82 -12.88
N SER A 276 -7.35 -11.55 -13.16
CA SER A 276 -6.45 -10.63 -13.90
C SER A 276 -5.89 -9.50 -13.02
N GLY A 277 -6.10 -9.55 -11.70
CA GLY A 277 -5.63 -8.52 -10.78
C GLY A 277 -4.19 -8.77 -10.34
N THR A 278 -3.41 -7.70 -10.24
CA THR A 278 -2.00 -7.76 -9.81
C THR A 278 -1.84 -7.87 -8.29
N GLY A 279 -2.88 -7.44 -7.53
CA GLY A 279 -2.80 -7.33 -6.07
C GLY A 279 -1.91 -6.19 -5.58
N LEU A 280 -1.51 -5.26 -6.45
CA LEU A 280 -0.65 -4.12 -6.09
C LEU A 280 -1.43 -2.84 -5.77
N GLY A 281 -2.66 -2.71 -6.27
CA GLY A 281 -3.43 -1.47 -6.14
C GLY A 281 -3.64 -1.00 -4.71
N LEU A 282 -4.07 -1.89 -3.79
CA LEU A 282 -4.26 -1.54 -2.36
C LEU A 282 -2.92 -1.38 -1.62
N ALA A 283 -1.87 -2.10 -2.01
CA ALA A 283 -0.52 -1.92 -1.46
C ALA A 283 0.05 -0.53 -1.82
N VAL A 284 -0.17 -0.05 -3.06
CA VAL A 284 0.14 1.33 -3.48
C VAL A 284 -0.64 2.34 -2.64
N VAL A 285 -1.95 2.13 -2.47
CA VAL A 285 -2.80 3.01 -1.65
C VAL A 285 -2.29 3.09 -0.21
N LYS A 286 -1.93 1.96 0.39
CA LYS A 286 -1.37 1.90 1.75
C LYS A 286 -0.06 2.68 1.85
N LYS A 287 0.88 2.44 0.94
CA LYS A 287 2.18 3.14 0.91
C LYS A 287 1.99 4.66 0.81
N ILE A 288 1.14 5.12 -0.11
CA ILE A 288 0.85 6.55 -0.26
C ILE A 288 0.16 7.09 0.99
N ALA A 289 -0.79 6.37 1.60
CA ALA A 289 -1.45 6.78 2.83
C ALA A 289 -0.44 6.98 3.97
N ASP A 290 0.53 6.06 4.12
CA ASP A 290 1.59 6.15 5.14
C ASP A 290 2.49 7.37 4.92
N GLU A 291 2.91 7.65 3.68
CA GLU A 291 3.70 8.83 3.34
C GLU A 291 2.95 10.16 3.60
N HIS A 292 1.61 10.13 3.57
CA HIS A 292 0.75 11.27 3.89
C HIS A 292 0.31 11.32 5.36
N ASN A 293 0.80 10.44 6.23
CA ASN A 293 0.32 10.28 7.61
C ASN A 293 -1.21 10.13 7.69
N ALA A 294 -1.81 9.56 6.64
CA ALA A 294 -3.24 9.31 6.55
C ALA A 294 -3.59 7.96 7.16
N ARG A 295 -4.70 7.92 7.89
CA ARG A 295 -5.26 6.65 8.37
C ARG A 295 -6.09 6.02 7.26
N ILE A 296 -5.84 4.75 6.95
CA ILE A 296 -6.64 3.98 5.99
C ILE A 296 -7.51 2.96 6.73
N GLU A 297 -8.75 2.85 6.31
CA GLU A 297 -9.72 1.91 6.85
C GLU A 297 -10.41 1.16 5.69
N LEU A 298 -10.48 -0.14 5.81
CA LEU A 298 -11.13 -1.04 4.86
C LEU A 298 -12.24 -1.80 5.59
N LYS A 299 -13.45 -1.80 5.03
CA LYS A 299 -14.55 -2.57 5.59
C LYS A 299 -15.60 -2.97 4.57
N ASN A 300 -16.32 -4.02 4.88
CA ASN A 300 -17.50 -4.42 4.18
C ASN A 300 -18.69 -3.54 4.57
N ARG A 301 -19.56 -3.27 3.59
CA ARG A 301 -20.85 -2.61 3.81
C ARG A 301 -21.92 -3.67 4.01
N MET A 302 -22.73 -3.48 5.04
CA MET A 302 -23.81 -4.39 5.38
C MET A 302 -25.14 -3.65 5.29
N GLN A 303 -26.17 -4.33 4.78
CA GLN A 303 -27.56 -3.90 4.88
C GLN A 303 -28.34 -4.96 5.64
N GLY A 304 -28.56 -4.75 6.95
CA GLY A 304 -28.93 -5.79 7.86
C GLY A 304 -27.81 -6.83 7.98
N GLU A 305 -28.09 -8.10 7.74
CA GLU A 305 -27.09 -9.19 7.72
C GLU A 305 -26.49 -9.45 6.32
N GLN A 306 -26.97 -8.78 5.30
CA GLN A 306 -26.52 -9.00 3.93
C GLN A 306 -25.34 -8.08 3.56
N LEU A 307 -24.29 -8.68 3.01
CA LEU A 307 -23.16 -7.97 2.43
C LEU A 307 -23.63 -7.23 1.17
N CYS A 308 -23.43 -5.90 1.14
CA CYS A 308 -23.90 -5.04 0.06
C CYS A 308 -22.79 -4.20 -0.61
N GLY A 309 -21.52 -4.58 -0.42
CA GLY A 309 -20.38 -3.93 -1.05
C GLY A 309 -19.21 -3.71 -0.10
N ALA A 310 -18.26 -2.91 -0.53
CA ALA A 310 -17.10 -2.52 0.24
C ALA A 310 -16.96 -1.01 0.39
N GLN A 311 -16.12 -0.61 1.34
CA GLN A 311 -15.75 0.77 1.58
C GLN A 311 -14.27 0.85 1.93
N VAL A 312 -13.56 1.76 1.29
CA VAL A 312 -12.20 2.15 1.63
C VAL A 312 -12.19 3.64 1.98
N SER A 313 -11.63 3.99 3.12
CA SER A 313 -11.57 5.39 3.59
C SER A 313 -10.15 5.77 3.95
N LEU A 314 -9.74 6.98 3.54
CA LEU A 314 -8.52 7.64 3.99
C LEU A 314 -8.88 8.87 4.84
N SER A 315 -8.19 9.06 5.96
CA SER A 315 -8.42 10.19 6.86
C SER A 315 -7.14 11.00 7.02
N PHE A 316 -7.15 12.23 6.51
CA PHE A 316 -6.03 13.17 6.52
C PHE A 316 -6.16 14.15 7.69
N ARG A 317 -5.06 14.60 8.29
CA ARG A 317 -5.06 15.74 9.20
C ARG A 317 -5.38 17.02 8.42
N LEU A 318 -6.22 17.87 9.02
CA LEU A 318 -6.46 19.21 8.48
C LEU A 318 -5.21 20.08 8.70
N VAL A 319 -4.95 20.99 7.79
CA VAL A 319 -3.95 22.05 7.98
C VAL A 319 -4.53 23.03 8.98
N ASP A 320 -3.84 23.28 10.09
CA ASP A 320 -4.24 24.29 11.05
C ASP A 320 -4.18 25.67 10.39
N SER A 321 -5.27 26.43 10.51
CA SER A 321 -5.40 27.77 9.91
C SER A 321 -4.48 28.83 10.58
N HIS A 322 -3.48 28.40 11.33
CA HIS A 322 -2.57 29.28 12.09
C HIS A 322 -1.13 29.34 11.58
N ASP A 323 -0.78 28.59 10.52
CA ASP A 323 0.54 28.71 9.88
C ASP A 323 0.44 29.53 8.57
N ASN A 324 0.21 30.81 8.71
CA ASN A 324 0.38 31.81 7.66
C ASN A 324 1.15 33.01 8.23
#